data_5d2eaff36a46860771aef9f47ec9bed3
#
_entry.id   5d2eaff36a46860771aef9f47ec9bed3
#
_cell.length_a   1.000
_cell.length_b   1.000
_cell.length_c   1.000
_cell.angle_alpha   90.00
_cell.angle_beta   90.00
_cell.angle_gamma   90.00
#
_symmetry.space_group_name_H-M   'P 1'
#
loop_
_entity.id
_entity.type
_entity.pdbx_description
1 polymer ?
#
loop_
_entity_poly.entity_id
_entity_poly.type
_entity_poly.pdbx_seq_one_letter_code
_entity_poly.pdbx_strand_id
1 'polypeptide(L)'
;QIGGPAAVVVEPASVQEAADVLAACHGAGQPVRLLGLGSDLLVADAGLPEVIVRFAERFSDIVVEGSRVTVEAGASNAQVAEAACAAGLAGYEFASGIPGTIGGAAIMNAGAYGGEFRDVCCSLVCATPQGRIVNLHAWQACWGYRHSMMGDAGWAVLSATLQLRPDSPSEIRARMDDLAQCRAEKQPLEMPSAGSTFKRPAGYFAGKL
;
A
#
# COMPACT_ATOMS: atom_id res chain seq x y z
N GLN A 1 -1.76 -19.88 0.82
CA GLN A 1 -1.29 -19.31 -0.44
C GLN A 1 -1.85 -20.15 -1.57
N ILE A 2 -2.48 -19.50 -2.54
CA ILE A 2 -3.11 -20.12 -3.72
C ILE A 2 -2.72 -19.32 -4.96
N GLY A 3 -2.83 -19.94 -6.14
CA GLY A 3 -2.52 -19.35 -7.43
C GLY A 3 -1.25 -19.92 -8.06
N GLY A 4 -1.12 -19.74 -9.37
CA GLY A 4 -0.03 -20.26 -10.19
C GLY A 4 1.27 -19.46 -10.09
N PRO A 5 2.33 -19.91 -10.76
CA PRO A 5 3.64 -19.30 -10.71
C PRO A 5 3.71 -17.96 -11.47
N ALA A 6 4.67 -17.11 -11.11
CA ALA A 6 5.09 -15.99 -11.92
C ALA A 6 6.28 -16.40 -12.81
N ALA A 7 6.27 -15.99 -14.07
CA ALA A 7 7.36 -16.30 -15.00
C ALA A 7 8.67 -15.60 -14.60
N VAL A 8 8.58 -14.33 -14.20
CA VAL A 8 9.72 -13.51 -13.77
C VAL A 8 9.29 -12.63 -12.60
N VAL A 9 10.08 -12.60 -11.54
CA VAL A 9 9.91 -11.67 -10.41
C VAL A 9 11.19 -10.87 -10.25
N VAL A 10 11.06 -9.54 -10.21
CA VAL A 10 12.16 -8.60 -9.98
C VAL A 10 11.85 -7.82 -8.70
N GLU A 11 12.83 -7.76 -7.79
CA GLU A 11 12.74 -7.02 -6.54
C GLU A 11 13.78 -5.90 -6.53
N PRO A 12 13.40 -4.69 -6.96
CA PRO A 12 14.31 -3.54 -6.91
C PRO A 12 14.66 -3.19 -5.47
N ALA A 13 15.89 -2.71 -5.27
CA ALA A 13 16.38 -2.27 -3.97
C ALA A 13 16.62 -0.74 -3.92
N SER A 14 16.28 -0.01 -4.99
CA SER A 14 16.39 1.43 -5.05
C SER A 14 15.39 2.03 -6.03
N VAL A 15 15.11 3.33 -5.86
CA VAL A 15 14.28 4.13 -6.78
C VAL A 15 14.81 4.02 -8.22
N GLN A 16 16.12 4.07 -8.40
CA GLN A 16 16.73 3.99 -9.73
C GLN A 16 16.57 2.60 -10.34
N GLU A 17 16.82 1.53 -9.58
CA GLU A 17 16.60 0.16 -10.07
C GLU A 17 15.14 -0.06 -10.48
N ALA A 18 14.18 0.43 -9.70
CA ALA A 18 12.77 0.33 -10.05
C ALA A 18 12.46 1.04 -11.38
N ALA A 19 12.98 2.26 -11.54
CA ALA A 19 12.81 3.04 -12.76
C ALA A 19 13.44 2.34 -13.99
N ASP A 20 14.65 1.80 -13.85
CA ASP A 20 15.38 1.12 -14.91
C ASP A 20 14.67 -0.17 -15.35
N VAL A 21 14.15 -0.96 -14.40
CA VAL A 21 13.36 -2.17 -14.69
C VAL A 21 12.09 -1.82 -15.47
N LEU A 22 11.36 -0.79 -15.04
CA LEU A 22 10.14 -0.35 -15.73
C LEU A 22 10.46 0.13 -17.14
N ALA A 23 11.50 0.95 -17.31
CA ALA A 23 11.95 1.43 -18.63
C ALA A 23 12.36 0.28 -19.55
N ALA A 24 13.11 -0.70 -19.05
CA ALA A 24 13.54 -1.87 -19.81
C ALA A 24 12.33 -2.71 -20.28
N CYS A 25 11.40 -3.00 -19.38
CA CYS A 25 10.18 -3.75 -19.72
C CYS A 25 9.34 -2.98 -20.75
N HIS A 26 9.16 -1.67 -20.57
CA HIS A 26 8.42 -0.84 -21.52
C HIS A 26 9.09 -0.83 -22.91
N GLY A 27 10.40 -0.64 -22.96
CA GLY A 27 11.17 -0.64 -24.22
C GLY A 27 11.13 -1.99 -24.94
N ALA A 28 11.02 -3.09 -24.21
CA ALA A 28 10.89 -4.44 -24.75
C ALA A 28 9.44 -4.85 -25.04
N GLY A 29 8.46 -3.99 -24.79
CA GLY A 29 7.03 -4.32 -24.93
C GLY A 29 6.56 -5.41 -23.95
N GLN A 30 7.27 -5.61 -22.84
CA GLN A 30 6.90 -6.60 -21.83
C GLN A 30 5.88 -6.02 -20.86
N PRO A 31 4.72 -6.66 -20.67
CA PRO A 31 3.76 -6.21 -19.66
C PRO A 31 4.34 -6.40 -18.25
N VAL A 32 4.07 -5.42 -17.40
CA VAL A 32 4.49 -5.40 -16.00
C VAL A 32 3.28 -5.43 -15.08
N ARG A 33 3.39 -6.19 -13.99
CA ARG A 33 2.48 -6.13 -12.86
C ARG A 33 3.23 -5.72 -11.61
N LEU A 34 2.77 -4.64 -11.00
CA LEU A 34 3.30 -4.16 -9.73
C LEU A 34 2.71 -4.97 -8.58
N LEU A 35 3.54 -5.36 -7.63
CA LEU A 35 3.14 -6.19 -6.51
C LEU A 35 3.81 -5.72 -5.21
N GLY A 36 3.05 -5.68 -4.12
CA GLY A 36 3.56 -5.63 -2.77
C GLY A 36 3.49 -7.02 -2.13
N LEU A 37 2.76 -7.15 -1.01
CA LEU A 37 2.54 -8.44 -0.34
C LEU A 37 1.49 -9.34 -1.01
N GLY A 38 0.87 -8.90 -2.10
CA GLY A 38 -0.14 -9.69 -2.82
C GLY A 38 -1.47 -9.84 -2.07
N SER A 39 -1.74 -9.00 -1.09
CA SER A 39 -2.93 -9.08 -0.22
C SER A 39 -4.25 -8.69 -0.92
N ASP A 40 -4.17 -8.08 -2.11
CA ASP A 40 -5.32 -7.65 -2.92
C ASP A 40 -5.28 -8.26 -4.33
N LEU A 41 -4.64 -9.42 -4.47
CA LEU A 41 -4.48 -10.11 -5.74
C LEU A 41 -4.90 -11.57 -5.64
N LEU A 42 -5.75 -12.01 -6.57
CA LEU A 42 -6.06 -13.42 -6.80
C LEU A 42 -5.44 -13.83 -8.14
N VAL A 43 -4.49 -14.75 -8.08
CA VAL A 43 -3.76 -15.24 -9.26
C VAL A 43 -4.40 -16.53 -9.74
N ALA A 44 -4.65 -16.63 -11.04
CA ALA A 44 -5.14 -17.88 -11.68
C ALA A 44 -4.07 -19.00 -11.56
N ASP A 45 -4.51 -20.26 -11.57
CA ASP A 45 -3.63 -21.42 -11.46
C ASP A 45 -2.62 -21.52 -12.62
N ALA A 46 -2.94 -20.95 -13.78
CA ALA A 46 -2.03 -20.83 -14.91
C ALA A 46 -0.85 -19.87 -14.65
N GLY A 47 -0.91 -19.07 -13.58
CA GLY A 47 0.11 -18.10 -13.20
C GLY A 47 0.01 -16.76 -13.93
N LEU A 48 1.10 -16.00 -13.85
CA LEU A 48 1.23 -14.66 -14.41
C LEU A 48 2.37 -14.66 -15.45
N PRO A 49 2.05 -14.37 -16.73
CA PRO A 49 3.04 -14.29 -17.79
C PRO A 49 3.81 -12.96 -17.80
N GLU A 50 3.28 -11.94 -17.09
CA GLU A 50 3.90 -10.62 -17.00
C GLU A 50 5.16 -10.65 -16.13
N VAL A 51 6.02 -9.65 -16.29
CA VAL A 51 7.11 -9.39 -15.36
C VAL A 51 6.50 -8.81 -14.06
N ILE A 52 6.70 -9.49 -12.95
CA ILE A 52 6.28 -9.01 -11.64
C ILE A 52 7.39 -8.13 -11.07
N VAL A 53 7.09 -6.85 -10.84
CA VAL A 53 7.96 -5.93 -10.08
C VAL A 53 7.42 -5.86 -8.66
N ARG A 54 8.13 -6.52 -7.73
CA ARG A 54 7.71 -6.66 -6.34
C ARG A 54 8.46 -5.69 -5.43
N PHE A 55 7.72 -4.83 -4.74
CA PHE A 55 8.25 -3.99 -3.68
C PHE A 55 7.99 -4.68 -2.33
N ALA A 56 9.08 -5.09 -1.69
CA ALA A 56 9.08 -5.87 -0.47
C ALA A 56 10.21 -5.39 0.47
N GLU A 57 10.76 -6.28 1.28
CA GLU A 57 11.71 -5.98 2.36
C GLU A 57 12.95 -5.19 1.92
N ARG A 58 13.44 -5.38 0.69
CA ARG A 58 14.60 -4.64 0.14
C ARG A 58 14.28 -3.18 -0.21
N PHE A 59 13.01 -2.79 -0.17
CA PHE A 59 12.51 -1.47 -0.53
C PHE A 59 11.48 -1.01 0.51
N SER A 60 11.89 -0.94 1.80
CA SER A 60 10.97 -0.79 2.93
C SER A 60 11.46 0.15 4.02
N ASP A 61 12.35 1.07 3.69
CA ASP A 61 12.87 2.04 4.65
C ASP A 61 11.77 2.97 5.16
N ILE A 62 11.83 3.25 6.47
CA ILE A 62 10.93 4.17 7.17
C ILE A 62 11.78 5.22 7.89
N VAL A 63 11.61 6.48 7.52
CA VAL A 63 12.33 7.61 8.10
C VAL A 63 11.33 8.55 8.77
N VAL A 64 11.56 8.86 10.06
CA VAL A 64 10.72 9.78 10.85
C VAL A 64 11.49 11.06 11.10
N GLU A 65 10.92 12.19 10.65
CA GLU A 65 11.49 13.52 10.83
C GLU A 65 10.42 14.50 11.34
N GLY A 66 10.48 14.83 12.62
CA GLY A 66 9.45 15.64 13.26
C GLY A 66 8.09 14.97 13.21
N SER A 67 7.11 15.55 12.53
CA SER A 67 5.77 15.01 12.32
C SER A 67 5.59 14.36 10.94
N ARG A 68 6.67 14.19 10.18
CA ARG A 68 6.65 13.52 8.87
C ARG A 68 7.25 12.13 8.95
N VAL A 69 6.62 11.21 8.25
CA VAL A 69 7.11 9.84 8.07
C VAL A 69 7.24 9.58 6.58
N THR A 70 8.48 9.46 6.11
CA THR A 70 8.77 9.10 4.71
C THR A 70 9.02 7.60 4.65
N VAL A 71 8.29 6.93 3.76
CA VAL A 71 8.22 5.48 3.73
C VAL A 71 8.37 4.98 2.30
N GLU A 72 9.22 3.98 2.11
CA GLU A 72 9.33 3.25 0.84
C GLU A 72 8.15 2.30 0.61
N ALA A 73 7.87 2.03 -0.67
CA ALA A 73 6.66 1.34 -1.11
C ALA A 73 6.50 -0.08 -0.57
N GLY A 74 7.59 -0.78 -0.24
CA GLY A 74 7.58 -2.16 0.25
C GLY A 74 7.33 -2.29 1.76
N ALA A 75 7.43 -1.20 2.54
CA ALA A 75 7.09 -1.25 3.96
C ALA A 75 5.61 -1.60 4.16
N SER A 76 5.31 -2.46 5.11
CA SER A 76 3.93 -2.82 5.43
C SER A 76 3.22 -1.72 6.22
N ASN A 77 1.89 -1.64 6.08
CA ASN A 77 1.08 -0.70 6.88
C ASN A 77 1.29 -0.89 8.39
N ALA A 78 1.45 -2.14 8.83
CA ALA A 78 1.72 -2.47 10.23
C ALA A 78 3.07 -1.89 10.71
N GLN A 79 4.15 -2.07 9.92
CA GLN A 79 5.47 -1.51 10.27
C GLN A 79 5.41 0.02 10.38
N VAL A 80 4.71 0.69 9.48
CA VAL A 80 4.55 2.15 9.51
C VAL A 80 3.74 2.61 10.71
N ALA A 81 2.65 1.91 11.05
CA ALA A 81 1.84 2.21 12.23
C ALA A 81 2.65 2.04 13.52
N GLU A 82 3.47 0.98 13.61
CA GLU A 82 4.37 0.74 14.75
C GLU A 82 5.45 1.82 14.86
N ALA A 83 6.09 2.20 13.76
CA ALA A 83 7.10 3.26 13.74
C ALA A 83 6.50 4.61 14.13
N ALA A 84 5.30 4.94 13.63
CA ALA A 84 4.57 6.16 14.00
C ALA A 84 4.20 6.16 15.50
N CYS A 85 3.68 5.04 16.02
CA CYS A 85 3.37 4.89 17.44
C CYS A 85 4.60 5.08 18.32
N ALA A 86 5.71 4.43 17.99
CA ALA A 86 6.97 4.55 18.73
C ALA A 86 7.51 5.98 18.73
N ALA A 87 7.26 6.74 17.65
CA ALA A 87 7.64 8.15 17.53
C ALA A 87 6.63 9.14 18.16
N GLY A 88 5.52 8.65 18.74
CA GLY A 88 4.46 9.50 19.27
C GLY A 88 3.71 10.29 18.19
N LEU A 89 3.45 9.67 17.05
CA LEU A 89 2.79 10.27 15.90
C LEU A 89 1.46 9.55 15.61
N ALA A 90 0.36 10.24 15.85
CA ALA A 90 -1.00 9.78 15.61
C ALA A 90 -1.50 10.12 14.22
N GLY A 91 -2.47 9.33 13.72
CA GLY A 91 -3.18 9.54 12.46
C GLY A 91 -3.08 8.36 11.50
N TYR A 92 -2.22 7.37 11.76
CA TYR A 92 -2.08 6.17 10.91
C TYR A 92 -2.60 4.89 11.57
N GLU A 93 -3.24 4.98 12.74
CA GLU A 93 -3.74 3.84 13.51
C GLU A 93 -4.75 2.99 12.72
N PHE A 94 -5.59 3.64 11.88
CA PHE A 94 -6.58 2.97 11.03
C PHE A 94 -5.98 1.92 10.11
N ALA A 95 -4.71 2.08 9.75
CA ALA A 95 -4.00 1.23 8.80
C ALA A 95 -3.26 0.05 9.48
N SER A 96 -3.11 0.03 10.81
CA SER A 96 -2.33 -0.98 11.54
C SER A 96 -2.74 -2.41 11.23
N GLY A 97 -4.03 -2.66 11.04
CA GLY A 97 -4.58 -3.97 10.68
C GLY A 97 -4.84 -4.17 9.19
N ILE A 98 -4.53 -3.21 8.30
CA ILE A 98 -4.71 -3.37 6.86
C ILE A 98 -3.52 -4.16 6.29
N PRO A 99 -3.74 -5.36 5.72
CA PRO A 99 -2.65 -6.11 5.10
C PRO A 99 -2.19 -5.40 3.82
N GLY A 100 -0.89 -5.50 3.53
CA GLY A 100 -0.30 -4.91 2.32
C GLY A 100 0.76 -3.88 2.62
N THR A 101 1.33 -3.32 1.55
CA THR A 101 2.43 -2.37 1.59
C THR A 101 1.96 -0.94 1.35
N ILE A 102 2.81 0.03 1.66
CA ILE A 102 2.57 1.47 1.43
C ILE A 102 2.28 1.77 -0.05
N GLY A 103 3.04 1.15 -0.98
CA GLY A 103 2.78 1.32 -2.40
C GLY A 103 1.37 0.88 -2.79
N GLY A 104 0.94 -0.30 -2.31
CA GLY A 104 -0.43 -0.79 -2.53
C GLY A 104 -1.48 0.08 -1.82
N ALA A 105 -1.20 0.53 -0.60
CA ALA A 105 -2.09 1.42 0.16
C ALA A 105 -2.32 2.75 -0.56
N ALA A 106 -1.27 3.34 -1.14
CA ALA A 106 -1.34 4.57 -1.91
C ALA A 106 -2.16 4.39 -3.20
N ILE A 107 -1.91 3.30 -3.95
CA ILE A 107 -2.65 3.00 -5.19
C ILE A 107 -4.14 2.82 -4.91
N MET A 108 -4.50 2.07 -3.88
CA MET A 108 -5.88 1.71 -3.56
C MET A 108 -6.58 2.73 -2.65
N ASN A 109 -5.92 3.82 -2.27
CA ASN A 109 -6.41 4.71 -1.20
C ASN A 109 -6.94 3.87 -0.03
N ALA A 110 -6.06 3.03 0.53
CA ALA A 110 -6.45 2.05 1.55
C ALA A 110 -7.08 2.75 2.74
N GLY A 111 -8.17 2.20 3.25
CA GLY A 111 -8.88 2.79 4.37
C GLY A 111 -9.70 1.79 5.16
N ALA A 112 -9.82 2.07 6.45
CA ALA A 112 -10.61 1.33 7.41
C ALA A 112 -11.02 2.25 8.56
N TYR A 113 -12.12 1.94 9.24
CA TYR A 113 -12.56 2.63 10.46
C TYR A 113 -12.67 4.15 10.33
N GLY A 114 -13.02 4.64 9.14
CA GLY A 114 -13.22 6.08 8.87
C GLY A 114 -11.98 6.85 8.45
N GLY A 115 -10.78 6.25 8.50
CA GLY A 115 -9.54 6.83 7.95
C GLY A 115 -9.20 6.28 6.57
N GLU A 116 -8.55 7.07 5.74
CA GLU A 116 -8.05 6.70 4.42
C GLU A 116 -6.61 7.18 4.21
N PHE A 117 -5.87 6.54 3.32
CA PHE A 117 -4.48 6.89 3.03
C PHE A 117 -4.31 8.36 2.61
N ARG A 118 -5.25 8.89 1.82
CA ARG A 118 -5.27 10.30 1.39
C ARG A 118 -5.34 11.31 2.54
N ASP A 119 -5.88 10.91 3.69
CA ASP A 119 -6.08 11.83 4.82
C ASP A 119 -4.77 12.21 5.50
N VAL A 120 -3.73 11.40 5.30
CA VAL A 120 -2.41 11.57 5.93
C VAL A 120 -1.26 11.73 4.93
N CYS A 121 -1.43 11.37 3.67
CA CYS A 121 -0.39 11.50 2.67
C CYS A 121 -0.25 12.96 2.20
N CYS A 122 0.96 13.48 2.15
CA CYS A 122 1.24 14.82 1.62
C CYS A 122 1.98 14.81 0.28
N SER A 123 2.81 13.80 0.02
CA SER A 123 3.52 13.67 -1.26
C SER A 123 3.88 12.21 -1.57
N LEU A 124 4.16 11.95 -2.84
CA LEU A 124 4.54 10.65 -3.36
C LEU A 124 5.70 10.79 -4.33
N VAL A 125 6.59 9.80 -4.34
CA VAL A 125 7.53 9.58 -5.44
C VAL A 125 7.02 8.39 -6.25
N CYS A 126 6.85 8.57 -7.55
CA CYS A 126 6.32 7.56 -8.45
C CYS A 126 7.25 7.34 -9.63
N ALA A 127 7.16 6.18 -10.27
CA ALA A 127 7.74 5.93 -11.58
C ALA A 127 6.64 5.64 -12.60
N THR A 128 6.74 6.28 -13.78
CA THR A 128 5.84 5.96 -14.91
C THR A 128 6.23 4.60 -15.51
N PRO A 129 5.38 3.98 -16.36
CA PRO A 129 5.76 2.77 -17.09
C PRO A 129 7.03 2.91 -17.92
N GLN A 130 7.37 4.14 -18.37
CA GLN A 130 8.58 4.45 -19.11
C GLN A 130 9.81 4.66 -18.21
N GLY A 131 9.70 4.44 -16.89
CA GLY A 131 10.78 4.61 -15.93
C GLY A 131 11.06 6.06 -15.54
N ARG A 132 10.23 7.03 -15.92
CA ARG A 132 10.42 8.43 -15.49
C ARG A 132 9.97 8.58 -14.04
N ILE A 133 10.88 9.09 -13.19
CA ILE A 133 10.59 9.40 -11.79
C ILE A 133 9.82 10.72 -11.73
N VAL A 134 8.74 10.75 -10.98
CA VAL A 134 7.83 11.90 -10.83
C VAL A 134 7.51 12.10 -9.35
N ASN A 135 7.64 13.34 -8.87
CA ASN A 135 7.16 13.74 -7.55
C ASN A 135 5.74 14.29 -7.69
N LEU A 136 4.84 13.78 -6.86
CA LEU A 136 3.44 14.21 -6.82
C LEU A 136 3.11 14.81 -5.45
N HIS A 137 2.39 15.92 -5.45
CA HIS A 137 1.64 16.33 -4.26
C HIS A 137 0.38 15.46 -4.10
N ALA A 138 -0.06 15.26 -2.88
CA ALA A 138 -1.21 14.41 -2.56
C ALA A 138 -2.47 14.70 -3.40
N TRP A 139 -2.79 15.98 -3.64
CA TRP A 139 -3.96 16.38 -4.44
C TRP A 139 -3.90 15.91 -5.91
N GLN A 140 -2.71 15.68 -6.46
CA GLN A 140 -2.53 15.20 -7.83
C GLN A 140 -2.84 13.71 -7.99
N ALA A 141 -2.90 12.96 -6.89
CA ALA A 141 -3.22 11.54 -6.92
C ALA A 141 -4.70 11.25 -7.25
N CYS A 142 -5.57 12.26 -7.22
CA CYS A 142 -6.99 12.16 -7.56
C CYS A 142 -7.69 10.97 -6.88
N TRP A 143 -7.43 10.77 -5.59
CA TRP A 143 -7.94 9.63 -4.85
C TRP A 143 -9.47 9.60 -4.74
N GLY A 144 -10.01 8.41 -4.96
CA GLY A 144 -11.39 8.03 -4.70
C GLY A 144 -11.46 6.75 -3.87
N TYR A 145 -12.66 6.21 -3.69
CA TYR A 145 -12.85 4.93 -3.02
C TYR A 145 -12.20 3.79 -3.82
N ARG A 146 -11.13 3.20 -3.28
CA ARG A 146 -10.33 2.13 -3.94
C ARG A 146 -9.82 2.53 -5.31
N HIS A 147 -9.38 3.80 -5.44
CA HIS A 147 -9.00 4.40 -6.71
C HIS A 147 -7.92 5.45 -6.51
N SER A 148 -7.00 5.55 -7.48
CA SER A 148 -6.04 6.65 -7.64
C SER A 148 -5.67 6.83 -9.11
N MET A 149 -5.21 8.03 -9.47
CA MET A 149 -4.66 8.31 -10.80
C MET A 149 -3.47 7.42 -11.13
N MET A 150 -2.62 7.11 -10.15
CA MET A 150 -1.46 6.24 -10.35
C MET A 150 -1.90 4.83 -10.75
N GLY A 151 -2.98 4.32 -10.13
CA GLY A 151 -3.56 3.02 -10.50
C GLY A 151 -4.05 2.98 -11.94
N ASP A 152 -4.78 4.01 -12.38
CA ASP A 152 -5.29 4.11 -13.76
C ASP A 152 -4.17 4.25 -14.78
N ALA A 153 -3.13 5.01 -14.45
CA ALA A 153 -2.00 5.26 -15.34
C ALA A 153 -0.93 4.14 -15.32
N GLY A 154 -1.09 3.12 -14.47
CA GLY A 154 -0.12 2.04 -14.29
C GLY A 154 1.22 2.49 -13.72
N TRP A 155 1.24 3.56 -12.91
CA TRP A 155 2.45 4.08 -12.29
C TRP A 155 2.79 3.29 -11.03
N ALA A 156 4.09 3.05 -10.81
CA ALA A 156 4.58 2.51 -9.55
C ALA A 156 4.72 3.63 -8.52
N VAL A 157 4.11 3.47 -7.35
CA VAL A 157 4.44 4.29 -6.18
C VAL A 157 5.73 3.72 -5.59
N LEU A 158 6.76 4.57 -5.42
CA LEU A 158 8.07 4.21 -4.89
C LEU A 158 8.22 4.60 -3.43
N SER A 159 7.72 5.78 -3.06
CA SER A 159 7.66 6.20 -1.65
C SER A 159 6.49 7.14 -1.42
N ALA A 160 6.11 7.27 -0.15
CA ALA A 160 5.12 8.23 0.31
C ALA A 160 5.65 8.99 1.52
N THR A 161 5.31 10.29 1.61
CA THR A 161 5.52 11.07 2.82
C THR A 161 4.17 11.32 3.47
N LEU A 162 4.05 10.88 4.72
CA LEU A 162 2.87 11.05 5.55
C LEU A 162 3.08 12.23 6.50
N GLN A 163 2.05 13.05 6.71
CA GLN A 163 2.01 14.09 7.72
C GLN A 163 1.13 13.61 8.86
N LEU A 164 1.73 13.37 10.00
CA LEU A 164 1.05 12.89 11.21
C LEU A 164 1.09 13.97 12.29
N ARG A 165 0.41 13.74 13.39
CA ARG A 165 0.31 14.71 14.50
C ARG A 165 0.93 14.13 15.77
N PRO A 166 1.64 14.94 16.58
CA PRO A 166 2.15 14.49 17.88
C PRO A 166 1.02 14.05 18.81
N ASP A 167 1.23 12.94 19.52
CA ASP A 167 0.33 12.40 20.53
C ASP A 167 1.11 11.46 21.47
N SER A 168 0.49 11.03 22.56
CA SER A 168 1.07 10.06 23.48
C SER A 168 1.19 8.67 22.84
N PRO A 169 2.37 8.02 22.86
CA PRO A 169 2.50 6.64 22.37
C PRO A 169 1.52 5.65 23.02
N SER A 170 1.19 5.84 24.31
CA SER A 170 0.21 4.98 25.01
C SER A 170 -1.21 5.15 24.46
N GLU A 171 -1.61 6.38 24.13
CA GLU A 171 -2.92 6.64 23.55
C GLU A 171 -3.02 6.11 22.11
N ILE A 172 -1.93 6.26 21.34
CA ILE A 172 -1.84 5.70 19.99
C ILE A 172 -1.95 4.18 20.05
N ARG A 173 -1.20 3.53 20.96
CA ARG A 173 -1.25 2.09 21.17
C ARG A 173 -2.67 1.63 21.53
N ALA A 174 -3.32 2.29 22.49
CA ALA A 174 -4.67 1.95 22.91
C ALA A 174 -5.65 1.98 21.72
N ARG A 175 -5.57 3.00 20.85
CA ARG A 175 -6.40 3.07 19.63
C ARG A 175 -6.09 1.95 18.64
N MET A 176 -4.81 1.59 18.45
CA MET A 176 -4.44 0.46 17.60
C MET A 176 -4.98 -0.86 18.14
N ASP A 177 -4.90 -1.08 19.44
CA ASP A 177 -5.39 -2.29 20.11
C ASP A 177 -6.92 -2.39 20.00
N ASP A 178 -7.66 -1.29 20.21
CA ASP A 178 -9.11 -1.22 20.02
C ASP A 178 -9.51 -1.58 18.58
N LEU A 179 -8.77 -1.05 17.59
CA LEU A 179 -9.02 -1.38 16.17
C LEU A 179 -8.71 -2.85 15.86
N ALA A 180 -7.65 -3.40 16.45
CA ALA A 180 -7.31 -4.82 16.30
C ALA A 180 -8.40 -5.71 16.91
N GLN A 181 -8.92 -5.37 18.09
CA GLN A 181 -10.03 -6.07 18.72
C GLN A 181 -11.30 -5.99 17.85
N CYS A 182 -11.68 -4.80 17.39
CA CYS A 182 -12.83 -4.62 16.49
C CYS A 182 -12.69 -5.46 15.21
N ARG A 183 -11.47 -5.68 14.73
CA ARG A 183 -11.21 -6.52 13.56
C ARG A 183 -11.37 -7.99 13.89
N ALA A 184 -10.82 -8.45 15.00
CA ALA A 184 -10.93 -9.84 15.46
C ALA A 184 -12.39 -10.27 15.70
N GLU A 185 -13.22 -9.36 16.23
CA GLU A 185 -14.65 -9.62 16.45
C GLU A 185 -15.47 -9.75 15.15
N LYS A 186 -15.00 -9.13 14.04
CA LYS A 186 -15.75 -9.05 12.78
C LYS A 186 -15.20 -9.94 11.67
N GLN A 187 -14.00 -10.48 11.82
CA GLN A 187 -13.32 -11.27 10.79
C GLN A 187 -12.77 -12.56 11.41
N PRO A 188 -12.92 -13.71 10.72
CA PRO A 188 -12.38 -14.99 11.16
C PRO A 188 -10.85 -15.01 10.94
N LEU A 189 -10.07 -14.30 11.77
CA LEU A 189 -8.62 -14.14 11.60
C LEU A 189 -7.85 -15.47 11.73
N GLU A 190 -8.43 -16.46 12.41
CA GLU A 190 -7.89 -17.81 12.56
C GLU A 190 -8.05 -18.70 11.31
N MET A 191 -8.84 -18.25 10.34
CA MET A 191 -9.09 -18.97 9.10
C MET A 191 -8.44 -18.27 7.89
N PRO A 192 -8.02 -19.03 6.86
CA PRO A 192 -7.64 -18.42 5.59
C PRO A 192 -8.78 -17.58 5.03
N SER A 193 -8.51 -16.32 4.71
CA SER A 193 -9.51 -15.39 4.21
C SER A 193 -8.98 -14.64 2.99
N ALA A 194 -9.81 -14.48 1.97
CA ALA A 194 -9.51 -13.64 0.80
C ALA A 194 -9.82 -12.14 1.05
N GLY A 195 -10.26 -11.79 2.27
CA GLY A 195 -10.68 -10.43 2.60
C GLY A 195 -12.00 -10.03 1.96
N SER A 196 -12.18 -8.74 1.70
CA SER A 196 -13.41 -8.21 1.07
C SER A 196 -13.31 -8.35 -0.44
N THR A 197 -13.94 -9.37 -1.01
CA THR A 197 -13.92 -9.67 -2.45
C THR A 197 -14.66 -8.63 -3.30
N PHE A 198 -15.72 -8.01 -2.75
CA PHE A 198 -16.55 -7.06 -3.47
C PHE A 198 -16.34 -5.62 -2.99
N LYS A 199 -16.30 -4.67 -3.93
CA LYS A 199 -16.34 -3.25 -3.61
C LYS A 199 -17.67 -2.92 -2.94
N ARG A 200 -17.63 -2.01 -1.95
CA ARG A 200 -18.85 -1.52 -1.29
C ARG A 200 -19.69 -0.72 -2.28
N PRO A 201 -20.96 -1.08 -2.50
CA PRO A 201 -21.86 -0.26 -3.29
C PRO A 201 -22.22 1.02 -2.54
N ALA A 202 -22.58 2.08 -3.27
CA ALA A 202 -22.96 3.35 -2.68
C ALA A 202 -24.15 3.20 -1.73
N GLY A 203 -24.00 3.67 -0.49
CA GLY A 203 -25.04 3.61 0.54
C GLY A 203 -25.26 2.25 1.20
N TYR A 204 -24.55 1.18 0.80
CA TYR A 204 -24.74 -0.18 1.31
C TYR A 204 -23.42 -0.88 1.65
N PHE A 205 -23.55 -2.04 2.32
CA PHE A 205 -22.43 -2.95 2.59
C PHE A 205 -22.62 -4.23 1.78
N ALA A 206 -21.63 -4.63 0.98
CA ALA A 206 -21.71 -5.80 0.13
C ALA A 206 -22.09 -7.10 0.88
N GLY A 207 -21.62 -7.27 2.11
CA GLY A 207 -21.95 -8.42 2.96
C GLY A 207 -23.37 -8.39 3.58
N LYS A 208 -24.18 -7.35 3.30
CA LYS A 208 -25.58 -7.24 3.76
C LYS A 208 -26.58 -7.32 2.61
N LEU A 209 -26.12 -7.45 1.38
CA LEU A 209 -26.92 -7.66 0.18
C LEU A 209 -27.05 -9.16 -0.13
#